data_ac52e4ed32644823a7c25fa5eba616d5
#
_entry.id   ac52e4ed32644823a7c25fa5eba616d5
#
_cell.length_a   1.000
_cell.length_b   1.000
_cell.length_c   1.000
_cell.angle_alpha   90.00
_cell.angle_beta   90.00
_cell.angle_gamma   90.00
#
_symmetry.space_group_name_H-M   'P 1'
#
loop_
_entity.id
_entity.type
_entity.pdbx_description
1 polymer ?
#
loop_
_entity_poly.entity_id
_entity_poly.type
_entity_poly.pdbx_seq_one_letter_code
_entity_poly.pdbx_strand_id
1 'polypeptide(L)'
;YGRSAAAGAVIMSTKKPSQEFEAELRAGFAEDSTYTGLATVSGPLGDNVAGRLTVDYRSTDGFYYNSFLDDSVVDDAENYAVQGRIVIDPTDDLSIDTKIRYGKSEAAAITFNAAFELPPFVPFGTPGSESFYQDVNTHEFIFAGNVRPVNEQDVLEVSVKADWEMDWASMSTWVFFSDTEDTFIADGTSGAFGFYGGTSACINSLDALTPSYTPNVPG
;
A
#
# COMPACT_ATOMS: atom_id res chain seq x y z
N TYR A 1 5.59 -22.77 11.61
CA TYR A 1 5.35 -21.90 10.46
C TYR A 1 4.57 -22.70 9.44
N GLY A 2 3.39 -22.18 9.09
CA GLY A 2 2.25 -22.89 8.62
C GLY A 2 2.29 -23.49 7.22
N ARG A 3 1.21 -24.18 6.90
CA ARG A 3 0.94 -24.95 5.68
C ARG A 3 0.91 -24.16 4.37
N SER A 4 1.08 -22.83 4.38
CA SER A 4 0.85 -21.97 3.20
C SER A 4 2.08 -21.19 2.73
N ALA A 5 3.28 -21.47 3.22
CA ALA A 5 4.50 -20.83 2.77
C ALA A 5 5.11 -21.59 1.59
N ALA A 6 4.83 -21.14 0.37
CA ALA A 6 5.38 -21.76 -0.86
C ALA A 6 6.84 -21.38 -1.11
N ALA A 7 7.31 -20.23 -0.60
CA ALA A 7 8.64 -19.71 -0.90
C ALA A 7 9.46 -19.28 0.34
N GLY A 8 8.89 -19.39 1.54
CA GLY A 8 9.53 -18.99 2.79
C GLY A 8 8.68 -18.02 3.62
N ALA A 9 9.24 -17.54 4.72
CA ALA A 9 8.61 -16.57 5.60
C ALA A 9 9.59 -15.46 5.95
N VAL A 10 9.12 -14.21 5.95
CA VAL A 10 9.85 -13.05 6.48
C VAL A 10 9.30 -12.77 7.88
N ILE A 11 10.17 -12.84 8.88
CA ILE A 11 9.81 -12.57 10.27
C ILE A 11 10.36 -11.20 10.64
N MET A 12 9.47 -10.25 10.95
CA MET A 12 9.83 -8.92 11.43
C MET A 12 9.56 -8.82 12.93
N SER A 13 10.55 -8.33 13.68
CA SER A 13 10.41 -8.06 15.10
C SER A 13 10.60 -6.58 15.36
N THR A 14 9.65 -5.97 16.07
CA THR A 14 9.78 -4.58 16.51
C THR A 14 10.68 -4.50 17.75
N LYS A 15 11.42 -3.38 17.89
CA LYS A 15 12.27 -3.13 19.05
C LYS A 15 11.45 -3.17 20.35
N LYS A 16 11.96 -3.89 21.36
CA LYS A 16 11.37 -3.85 22.71
C LYS A 16 11.54 -2.47 23.34
N PRO A 17 10.70 -2.11 24.33
CA PRO A 17 10.96 -0.94 25.17
C PRO A 17 12.35 -1.00 25.81
N SER A 18 12.98 0.17 25.93
CA SER A 18 14.27 0.32 26.59
C SER A 18 14.10 0.39 28.11
N GLN A 19 15.13 -0.05 28.84
CA GLN A 19 15.22 0.15 30.28
C GLN A 19 15.77 1.55 30.66
N GLU A 20 16.25 2.30 29.67
CA GLU A 20 16.68 3.69 29.79
C GLU A 20 15.82 4.56 28.90
N PHE A 21 15.66 5.84 29.26
CA PHE A 21 14.90 6.77 28.42
C PHE A 21 15.61 6.98 27.08
N GLU A 22 14.90 6.69 25.99
CA GLU A 22 15.33 6.92 24.63
C GLU A 22 14.28 7.77 23.89
N ALA A 23 14.72 8.72 23.11
CA ALA A 23 13.86 9.46 22.19
C ALA A 23 14.55 9.57 20.83
N GLU A 24 13.78 9.40 19.77
CA GLU A 24 14.24 9.51 18.39
C GLU A 24 13.25 10.34 17.60
N LEU A 25 13.75 11.30 16.84
CA LEU A 25 12.99 12.07 15.88
C LEU A 25 13.73 12.05 14.54
N ARG A 26 13.03 11.65 13.49
CA ARG A 26 13.49 11.75 12.11
C ARG A 26 12.49 12.53 11.30
N ALA A 27 12.98 13.40 10.43
CA ALA A 27 12.18 14.08 9.44
C ALA A 27 12.96 14.11 8.11
N GLY A 28 12.25 13.94 7.03
CA GLY A 28 12.83 13.98 5.70
C GLY A 28 11.87 14.61 4.71
N PHE A 29 12.44 15.21 3.67
CA PHE A 29 11.71 15.70 2.52
C PHE A 29 12.53 15.42 1.25
N ALA A 30 11.83 15.18 0.16
CA ALA A 30 12.41 14.92 -1.14
C ALA A 30 11.55 15.53 -2.24
N GLU A 31 11.92 15.32 -3.48
CA GLU A 31 11.14 15.72 -4.65
C GLU A 31 9.72 15.16 -4.61
N ASP A 32 8.84 15.68 -5.43
CA ASP A 32 7.43 15.26 -5.57
C ASP A 32 6.65 15.34 -4.26
N SER A 33 6.81 16.46 -3.56
CA SER A 33 6.16 16.73 -2.26
C SER A 33 6.31 15.56 -1.26
N THR A 34 7.44 14.86 -1.32
CA THR A 34 7.67 13.72 -0.43
C THR A 34 8.08 14.17 0.97
N TYR A 35 7.31 13.79 1.96
CA TYR A 35 7.56 14.06 3.37
C TYR A 35 7.62 12.74 4.15
N THR A 36 8.56 12.67 5.08
CA THR A 36 8.66 11.55 6.02
C THR A 36 8.87 12.05 7.43
N GLY A 37 8.23 11.42 8.39
CA GLY A 37 8.38 11.72 9.80
C GLY A 37 8.35 10.45 10.64
N LEU A 38 9.25 10.34 11.62
CA LEU A 38 9.22 9.28 12.62
C LEU A 38 9.53 9.90 13.98
N ALA A 39 8.70 9.62 14.96
CA ALA A 39 8.95 9.95 16.35
C ALA A 39 8.83 8.70 17.21
N THR A 40 9.80 8.49 18.07
CA THR A 40 9.79 7.39 19.03
C THR A 40 10.19 7.90 20.41
N VAL A 41 9.48 7.42 21.42
CA VAL A 41 9.88 7.56 22.82
C VAL A 41 9.82 6.18 23.47
N SER A 42 10.81 5.84 24.28
CA SER A 42 10.90 4.57 24.99
C SER A 42 11.58 4.76 26.33
N GLY A 43 11.21 3.96 27.32
CA GLY A 43 11.83 4.02 28.63
C GLY A 43 11.05 3.29 29.70
N PRO A 44 11.59 3.27 30.93
CA PRO A 44 10.90 2.71 32.08
C PRO A 44 9.67 3.56 32.45
N LEU A 45 8.56 2.90 32.76
CA LEU A 45 7.34 3.46 33.29
C LEU A 45 7.18 3.15 34.79
N GLY A 46 7.99 2.26 35.32
CA GLY A 46 8.07 1.81 36.70
C GLY A 46 9.18 0.77 36.85
N ASP A 47 9.32 0.19 38.05
CA ASP A 47 10.42 -0.73 38.33
C ASP A 47 10.42 -1.96 37.41
N ASN A 48 9.23 -2.48 37.12
CA ASN A 48 9.05 -3.71 36.32
C ASN A 48 8.24 -3.45 35.04
N VAL A 49 8.15 -2.21 34.59
CA VAL A 49 7.35 -1.83 33.42
C VAL A 49 8.15 -0.89 32.51
N ALA A 50 8.25 -1.25 31.27
CA ALA A 50 8.84 -0.41 30.23
C ALA A 50 7.85 -0.20 29.07
N GLY A 51 7.87 0.99 28.51
CA GLY A 51 6.98 1.39 27.41
C GLY A 51 7.74 1.94 26.21
N ARG A 52 7.13 1.80 25.04
CA ARG A 52 7.58 2.39 23.79
C ARG A 52 6.39 2.87 22.98
N LEU A 53 6.45 4.10 22.51
CA LEU A 53 5.51 4.68 21.55
C LEU A 53 6.27 5.09 20.30
N THR A 54 5.77 4.73 19.15
CA THR A 54 6.31 5.12 17.85
C THR A 54 5.17 5.68 17.01
N VAL A 55 5.43 6.79 16.33
CA VAL A 55 4.56 7.40 15.33
C VAL A 55 5.37 7.52 14.05
N ASP A 56 4.80 7.08 12.96
CA ASP A 56 5.38 7.14 11.61
C ASP A 56 4.41 7.83 10.67
N TYR A 57 4.94 8.67 9.77
CA TYR A 57 4.20 9.36 8.73
C TYR A 57 5.02 9.39 7.44
N ARG A 58 4.36 9.15 6.34
CA ARG A 58 4.92 9.32 5.00
C ARG A 58 3.85 9.80 4.04
N SER A 59 4.19 10.80 3.22
CA SER A 59 3.35 11.31 2.15
C SER A 59 4.18 11.59 0.91
N THR A 60 3.63 11.39 -0.27
CA THR A 60 4.21 11.76 -1.57
C THR A 60 3.10 12.00 -2.58
N ASP A 61 3.27 13.02 -3.44
CA ASP A 61 2.38 13.25 -4.58
C ASP A 61 2.70 12.30 -5.75
N GLY A 62 3.84 11.56 -5.68
CA GLY A 62 4.29 10.67 -6.74
C GLY A 62 4.95 11.38 -7.91
N PHE A 63 5.41 10.61 -8.90
CA PHE A 63 6.15 11.09 -10.07
C PHE A 63 5.28 11.27 -11.30
N TYR A 64 4.12 10.62 -11.33
CA TYR A 64 3.30 10.51 -12.52
C TYR A 64 2.04 11.35 -12.42
N TYR A 65 1.66 11.88 -13.56
CA TYR A 65 0.49 12.72 -13.72
C TYR A 65 -0.56 12.05 -14.60
N ASN A 66 -1.81 12.11 -14.17
CA ASN A 66 -2.93 11.62 -14.97
C ASN A 66 -3.49 12.77 -15.80
N SER A 67 -3.31 12.71 -17.11
CA SER A 67 -3.70 13.79 -18.04
C SER A 67 -5.22 13.90 -18.23
N PHE A 68 -5.99 12.89 -17.92
CA PHE A 68 -7.47 12.93 -18.03
C PHE A 68 -8.09 13.55 -16.78
N LEU A 69 -7.61 13.15 -15.60
CA LEU A 69 -8.11 13.67 -14.32
C LEU A 69 -7.49 15.01 -13.95
N ASP A 70 -6.45 15.45 -14.68
CA ASP A 70 -5.69 16.67 -14.43
C ASP A 70 -5.12 16.71 -13.00
N ASP A 71 -4.56 15.58 -12.53
CA ASP A 71 -4.14 15.39 -11.13
C ASP A 71 -3.00 14.37 -10.99
N SER A 72 -2.20 14.49 -9.93
CA SER A 72 -1.16 13.53 -9.53
C SER A 72 -1.78 12.44 -8.67
N VAL A 73 -2.36 11.43 -9.32
CA VAL A 73 -3.11 10.32 -8.67
C VAL A 73 -2.70 8.96 -9.21
N VAL A 74 -1.48 8.87 -9.73
CA VAL A 74 -0.99 7.65 -10.38
C VAL A 74 -0.20 6.78 -9.39
N ASP A 75 0.61 7.43 -8.56
CA ASP A 75 1.51 6.81 -7.61
C ASP A 75 1.65 7.65 -6.31
N ASP A 76 0.66 8.50 -6.04
CA ASP A 76 0.51 9.22 -4.78
C ASP A 76 0.28 8.24 -3.63
N ALA A 77 0.77 8.61 -2.45
CA ALA A 77 0.57 7.81 -1.24
C ALA A 77 0.65 8.66 0.01
N GLU A 78 -0.22 8.37 0.97
CA GLU A 78 -0.16 8.87 2.33
C GLU A 78 -0.31 7.72 3.32
N ASN A 79 0.64 7.61 4.25
CA ASN A 79 0.66 6.54 5.23
C ASN A 79 0.95 7.11 6.60
N TYR A 80 0.23 6.67 7.61
CA TYR A 80 0.60 6.91 8.99
C TYR A 80 0.37 5.67 9.85
N ALA A 81 1.18 5.54 10.88
CA ALA A 81 1.03 4.48 11.85
C ALA A 81 1.38 4.97 13.26
N VAL A 82 0.66 4.46 14.24
CA VAL A 82 0.96 4.63 15.66
C VAL A 82 1.08 3.26 16.28
N GLN A 83 2.18 3.02 16.98
CA GLN A 83 2.41 1.75 17.67
C GLN A 83 2.83 1.99 19.11
N GLY A 84 2.07 1.42 20.05
CA GLY A 84 2.39 1.31 21.45
C GLY A 84 2.88 -0.10 21.79
N ARG A 85 3.86 -0.22 22.68
CA ARG A 85 4.32 -1.48 23.25
C ARG A 85 4.63 -1.29 24.72
N ILE A 86 4.12 -2.18 25.55
CA ILE A 86 4.38 -2.22 26.99
C ILE A 86 4.87 -3.61 27.32
N VAL A 87 5.98 -3.68 28.05
CA VAL A 87 6.50 -4.91 28.65
C VAL A 87 6.41 -4.78 30.14
N ILE A 88 5.82 -5.76 30.79
CA ILE A 88 5.64 -5.87 32.23
C ILE A 88 6.32 -7.18 32.67
N ASP A 89 7.23 -7.10 33.60
CA ASP A 89 7.92 -8.22 34.22
C ASP A 89 7.47 -8.34 35.69
N PRO A 90 6.27 -8.93 35.97
CA PRO A 90 5.70 -8.97 37.34
C PRO A 90 6.61 -9.73 38.32
N THR A 91 7.36 -10.71 37.81
CA THR A 91 8.37 -11.50 38.54
C THR A 91 9.57 -11.73 37.62
N ASP A 92 10.69 -12.21 38.15
CA ASP A 92 11.87 -12.54 37.36
C ASP A 92 11.59 -13.66 36.32
N ASP A 93 10.56 -14.47 36.54
CA ASP A 93 10.22 -15.63 35.73
C ASP A 93 9.06 -15.37 34.74
N LEU A 94 8.36 -14.24 34.84
CA LEU A 94 7.18 -13.93 34.02
C LEU A 94 7.33 -12.59 33.33
N SER A 95 7.26 -12.62 32.01
CA SER A 95 7.22 -11.42 31.15
C SER A 95 5.95 -11.35 30.32
N ILE A 96 5.28 -10.22 30.34
CA ILE A 96 4.06 -9.93 29.56
C ILE A 96 4.37 -8.78 28.58
N ASP A 97 4.25 -9.05 27.30
CA ASP A 97 4.54 -8.13 26.19
C ASP A 97 3.25 -7.82 25.42
N THR A 98 2.78 -6.60 25.55
CA THR A 98 1.55 -6.13 24.90
C THR A 98 1.90 -5.11 23.81
N LYS A 99 1.32 -5.27 22.64
CA LYS A 99 1.44 -4.35 21.51
C LYS A 99 0.07 -3.96 21.00
N ILE A 100 -0.06 -2.70 20.64
CA ILE A 100 -1.18 -2.17 19.88
C ILE A 100 -0.62 -1.35 18.73
N ARG A 101 -1.15 -1.56 17.54
CA ARG A 101 -0.81 -0.80 16.34
C ARG A 101 -2.08 -0.39 15.63
N TYR A 102 -2.14 0.88 15.27
CA TYR A 102 -3.09 1.39 14.30
C TYR A 102 -2.31 1.96 13.13
N GLY A 103 -2.73 1.66 11.94
CA GLY A 103 -2.14 2.20 10.71
C GLY A 103 -3.21 2.50 9.68
N LYS A 104 -3.04 3.59 8.97
CA LYS A 104 -3.84 3.94 7.81
C LYS A 104 -2.90 4.17 6.63
N SER A 105 -3.26 3.60 5.49
CA SER A 105 -2.58 3.77 4.21
C SER A 105 -3.60 4.20 3.17
N GLU A 106 -3.32 5.30 2.51
CA GLU A 106 -4.07 5.77 1.34
C GLU A 106 -3.06 5.87 0.20
N ALA A 107 -3.32 5.20 -0.91
CA ALA A 107 -2.43 5.20 -2.06
C ALA A 107 -3.22 5.06 -3.35
N ALA A 108 -2.58 5.38 -4.46
CA ALA A 108 -3.11 5.00 -5.76
C ALA A 108 -3.22 3.48 -5.88
N ALA A 109 -4.28 2.99 -6.48
CA ALA A 109 -4.42 1.60 -6.87
C ALA A 109 -3.55 1.31 -8.11
N ILE A 110 -3.63 0.08 -8.61
CA ILE A 110 -2.92 -0.30 -9.83
C ILE A 110 -3.38 0.58 -10.98
N THR A 111 -2.43 1.27 -11.60
CA THR A 111 -2.60 2.06 -12.81
C THR A 111 -1.82 1.41 -13.95
N PHE A 112 -2.34 1.54 -15.16
CA PHE A 112 -1.70 0.99 -16.35
C PHE A 112 -1.19 2.13 -17.24
N ASN A 113 0.05 1.99 -17.69
CA ASN A 113 0.56 2.82 -18.78
C ASN A 113 -0.29 2.57 -20.03
N ALA A 114 -0.63 3.65 -20.75
CA ALA A 114 -1.38 3.57 -22.01
C ALA A 114 -0.64 2.82 -23.13
N ALA A 115 0.69 2.64 -23.00
CA ALA A 115 1.51 1.92 -23.98
C ALA A 115 1.78 0.48 -23.52
N PHE A 116 1.64 -0.44 -24.46
CA PHE A 116 2.04 -1.82 -24.24
C PHE A 116 2.20 -2.54 -25.58
N GLU A 117 2.95 -3.62 -25.56
CA GLU A 117 3.16 -4.49 -26.72
C GLU A 117 2.36 -5.78 -26.54
N LEU A 118 1.27 -5.94 -27.33
CA LEU A 118 0.41 -7.13 -27.30
C LEU A 118 0.20 -7.72 -28.70
N PRO A 119 1.26 -8.09 -29.44
CA PRO A 119 1.17 -8.62 -30.79
C PRO A 119 0.21 -9.81 -30.97
N PRO A 120 0.06 -10.72 -29.98
CA PRO A 120 -0.84 -11.86 -30.12
C PRO A 120 -2.32 -11.52 -30.25
N PHE A 121 -2.73 -10.36 -29.77
CA PHE A 121 -4.13 -9.98 -29.74
C PHE A 121 -4.60 -9.21 -30.98
N VAL A 122 -3.65 -8.61 -31.73
CA VAL A 122 -3.96 -7.86 -32.95
C VAL A 122 -2.98 -8.23 -34.04
N PRO A 123 -3.42 -8.76 -35.22
CA PRO A 123 -2.55 -9.06 -36.33
C PRO A 123 -1.79 -7.81 -36.79
N PHE A 124 -0.49 -7.95 -36.97
CA PHE A 124 0.36 -6.88 -37.46
C PHE A 124 -0.18 -6.32 -38.80
N GLY A 125 -0.20 -5.00 -38.91
CA GLY A 125 -0.71 -4.31 -40.10
C GLY A 125 -2.22 -4.06 -40.10
N THR A 126 -2.94 -4.40 -39.02
CA THR A 126 -4.33 -4.00 -38.86
C THR A 126 -4.39 -2.50 -38.57
N PRO A 127 -5.15 -1.68 -39.33
CA PRO A 127 -5.28 -0.25 -39.04
C PRO A 127 -5.77 0.00 -37.61
N GLY A 128 -5.11 0.90 -36.91
CA GLY A 128 -5.40 1.20 -35.50
C GLY A 128 -4.74 0.26 -34.49
N SER A 129 -3.88 -0.65 -34.95
CA SER A 129 -3.15 -1.57 -34.06
C SER A 129 -1.75 -1.09 -33.68
N GLU A 130 -1.34 0.08 -34.14
CA GLU A 130 0.02 0.62 -33.96
C GLU A 130 0.39 0.71 -32.48
N SER A 131 -0.55 1.06 -31.62
CA SER A 131 -0.33 1.14 -30.18
C SER A 131 -0.02 -0.19 -29.49
N PHE A 132 -0.39 -1.32 -30.12
CA PHE A 132 -0.08 -2.66 -29.60
C PHE A 132 1.32 -3.15 -29.92
N TYR A 133 2.05 -2.40 -30.74
CA TYR A 133 3.42 -2.71 -31.17
C TYR A 133 4.43 -1.65 -30.68
N GLN A 134 4.04 -0.80 -29.76
CA GLN A 134 4.93 0.20 -29.20
C GLN A 134 5.98 -0.46 -28.31
N ASP A 135 7.23 -0.04 -28.46
CA ASP A 135 8.31 -0.47 -27.58
C ASP A 135 8.17 0.24 -26.22
N VAL A 136 7.78 -0.52 -25.21
CA VAL A 136 7.59 -0.01 -23.84
C VAL A 136 8.88 0.53 -23.21
N ASN A 137 10.06 0.18 -23.73
CA ASN A 137 11.33 0.67 -23.22
C ASN A 137 11.68 2.08 -23.75
N THR A 138 11.08 2.51 -24.85
CA THR A 138 11.30 3.81 -25.46
C THR A 138 10.08 4.72 -25.38
N HIS A 139 9.04 4.26 -24.74
CA HIS A 139 7.75 4.91 -24.64
C HIS A 139 7.68 5.85 -23.43
N GLU A 140 7.05 7.00 -23.60
CA GLU A 140 6.70 7.85 -22.47
C GLU A 140 5.61 7.20 -21.62
N PHE A 141 5.72 7.33 -20.30
CA PHE A 141 4.68 6.87 -19.39
C PHE A 141 3.50 7.83 -19.44
N ILE A 142 2.42 7.40 -20.09
CA ILE A 142 1.18 8.17 -20.23
C ILE A 142 0.10 7.50 -19.40
N PHE A 143 -0.46 8.25 -18.47
CA PHE A 143 -1.58 7.83 -17.66
C PHE A 143 -2.78 8.73 -17.96
N ALA A 144 -3.90 8.15 -18.38
CA ALA A 144 -5.11 8.84 -18.78
C ALA A 144 -6.38 8.07 -18.38
N GLY A 145 -6.31 7.30 -17.30
CA GLY A 145 -7.49 6.61 -16.75
C GLY A 145 -8.52 7.63 -16.27
N ASN A 146 -9.80 7.33 -16.51
CA ASN A 146 -10.93 8.21 -16.16
C ASN A 146 -11.51 7.92 -14.77
N VAL A 147 -10.97 6.93 -14.06
CA VAL A 147 -11.35 6.57 -12.70
C VAL A 147 -10.17 6.89 -11.79
N ARG A 148 -10.41 7.66 -10.73
CA ARG A 148 -9.40 7.89 -9.69
C ARG A 148 -9.05 6.55 -9.04
N PRO A 149 -7.79 6.11 -9.09
CA PRO A 149 -7.37 4.89 -8.43
C PRO A 149 -7.33 5.12 -6.91
N VAL A 150 -7.84 4.16 -6.15
CA VAL A 150 -7.87 4.22 -4.69
C VAL A 150 -7.46 2.87 -4.12
N ASN A 151 -6.54 2.89 -3.19
CA ASN A 151 -6.15 1.75 -2.37
C ASN A 151 -6.01 2.24 -0.92
N GLU A 152 -7.10 2.15 -0.17
CA GLU A 152 -7.14 2.55 1.23
C GLU A 152 -7.14 1.30 2.11
N GLN A 153 -6.36 1.34 3.17
CA GLN A 153 -6.32 0.29 4.17
C GLN A 153 -6.25 0.90 5.57
N ASP A 154 -7.18 0.51 6.42
CA ASP A 154 -7.18 0.78 7.85
C ASP A 154 -6.90 -0.53 8.60
N VAL A 155 -5.92 -0.52 9.52
CA VAL A 155 -5.50 -1.72 10.25
C VAL A 155 -5.40 -1.42 11.73
N LEU A 156 -6.08 -2.20 12.55
CA LEU A 156 -5.90 -2.25 13.99
C LEU A 156 -5.39 -3.63 14.39
N GLU A 157 -4.24 -3.66 15.04
CA GLU A 157 -3.61 -4.89 15.53
C GLU A 157 -3.37 -4.79 17.04
N VAL A 158 -3.74 -5.84 17.76
CA VAL A 158 -3.46 -5.98 19.18
C VAL A 158 -2.85 -7.35 19.43
N SER A 159 -1.75 -7.41 20.15
CA SER A 159 -1.15 -8.68 20.57
C SER A 159 -0.72 -8.65 22.02
N VAL A 160 -0.91 -9.77 22.68
CA VAL A 160 -0.42 -10.02 24.05
C VAL A 160 0.35 -11.32 24.02
N LYS A 161 1.59 -11.28 24.48
CA LYS A 161 2.45 -12.44 24.65
C LYS A 161 2.84 -12.57 26.11
N ALA A 162 2.77 -13.76 26.68
CA ALA A 162 3.30 -14.04 27.99
C ALA A 162 4.33 -15.17 27.88
N ASP A 163 5.51 -14.92 28.41
CA ASP A 163 6.60 -15.88 28.53
C ASP A 163 6.80 -16.18 30.03
N TRP A 164 6.71 -17.44 30.42
CA TRP A 164 6.86 -17.90 31.80
C TRP A 164 7.91 -19.00 31.88
N GLU A 165 8.97 -18.71 32.61
CA GLU A 165 10.04 -19.66 32.93
C GLU A 165 9.76 -20.33 34.28
N MET A 166 9.44 -21.60 34.26
CA MET A 166 9.19 -22.41 35.45
C MET A 166 10.43 -23.30 35.69
N ASP A 167 10.65 -23.77 36.92
CA ASP A 167 11.81 -24.61 37.28
C ASP A 167 11.99 -25.83 36.38
N TRP A 168 10.91 -26.32 35.79
CA TRP A 168 10.88 -27.58 35.02
C TRP A 168 10.47 -27.43 33.55
N ALA A 169 9.98 -26.27 33.14
CA ALA A 169 9.54 -26.00 31.77
C ALA A 169 9.44 -24.50 31.49
N SER A 170 9.58 -24.12 30.21
CA SER A 170 9.25 -22.79 29.71
C SER A 170 7.93 -22.83 28.98
N MET A 171 7.06 -21.87 29.25
CA MET A 171 5.78 -21.69 28.55
C MET A 171 5.74 -20.34 27.87
N SER A 172 5.37 -20.34 26.58
CA SER A 172 5.09 -19.13 25.83
C SER A 172 3.68 -19.19 25.29
N THR A 173 2.86 -18.19 25.57
CA THR A 173 1.50 -18.05 25.03
C THR A 173 1.35 -16.72 24.32
N TRP A 174 0.53 -16.70 23.27
CA TRP A 174 0.35 -15.53 22.46
C TRP A 174 -1.08 -15.44 21.93
N VAL A 175 -1.68 -14.27 22.08
CA VAL A 175 -2.98 -13.91 21.52
C VAL A 175 -2.79 -12.73 20.56
N PHE A 176 -3.40 -12.83 19.41
CA PHE A 176 -3.37 -11.80 18.39
C PHE A 176 -4.78 -11.50 17.89
N PHE A 177 -5.10 -10.24 17.77
CA PHE A 177 -6.31 -9.72 17.14
C PHE A 177 -5.91 -8.76 16.03
N SER A 178 -6.57 -8.86 14.89
CA SER A 178 -6.42 -7.91 13.78
C SER A 178 -7.79 -7.61 13.21
N ASP A 179 -8.02 -6.34 12.96
CA ASP A 179 -9.16 -5.82 12.21
C ASP A 179 -8.61 -4.99 11.05
N THR A 180 -9.05 -5.31 9.84
CA THR A 180 -8.54 -4.69 8.62
C THR A 180 -9.71 -4.35 7.71
N GLU A 181 -9.78 -3.10 7.31
CA GLU A 181 -10.72 -2.61 6.31
C GLU A 181 -9.94 -2.16 5.08
N ASP A 182 -10.29 -2.72 3.92
CA ASP A 182 -9.64 -2.44 2.65
C ASP A 182 -10.64 -1.88 1.65
N THR A 183 -10.31 -0.75 1.02
CA THR A 183 -11.04 -0.19 -0.11
C THR A 183 -10.12 -0.15 -1.33
N PHE A 184 -10.52 -0.83 -2.40
CA PHE A 184 -9.76 -0.88 -3.63
C PHE A 184 -10.63 -0.48 -4.82
N ILE A 185 -10.24 0.61 -5.51
CA ILE A 185 -10.88 1.11 -6.72
C ILE A 185 -9.82 1.27 -7.79
N ALA A 186 -9.97 0.61 -8.91
CA ALA A 186 -9.08 0.73 -10.05
C ALA A 186 -9.88 0.77 -11.35
N ASP A 187 -9.31 1.41 -12.37
CA ASP A 187 -9.86 1.38 -13.71
C ASP A 187 -9.62 0.01 -14.34
N GLY A 188 -10.66 -0.80 -14.41
CA GLY A 188 -10.61 -2.13 -15.03
C GLY A 188 -10.51 -2.09 -16.55
N THR A 189 -10.72 -0.93 -17.16
CA THR A 189 -10.65 -0.78 -18.62
C THR A 189 -9.23 -0.57 -19.13
N SER A 190 -8.27 -0.32 -18.28
CA SER A 190 -6.88 -0.01 -18.57
C SER A 190 -6.68 0.83 -19.86
N GLY A 191 -5.63 1.61 -19.98
CA GLY A 191 -5.35 2.41 -21.18
C GLY A 191 -5.47 1.65 -22.51
N ALA A 192 -5.30 0.32 -22.47
CA ALA A 192 -5.49 -0.58 -23.60
C ALA A 192 -6.89 -0.50 -24.23
N PHE A 193 -7.91 -0.47 -23.43
CA PHE A 193 -9.29 -0.43 -23.94
C PHE A 193 -9.71 0.97 -24.34
N GLY A 194 -9.08 2.02 -23.81
CA GLY A 194 -9.27 3.38 -24.28
C GLY A 194 -8.93 3.55 -25.77
N PHE A 195 -7.93 2.83 -26.25
CA PHE A 195 -7.62 2.79 -27.68
C PHE A 195 -8.72 2.14 -28.52
N TYR A 196 -9.38 1.11 -28.00
CA TYR A 196 -10.53 0.51 -28.70
C TYR A 196 -11.72 1.47 -28.77
N GLY A 197 -11.95 2.28 -27.75
CA GLY A 197 -13.04 3.28 -27.76
C GLY A 197 -12.96 4.29 -28.90
N GLY A 198 -11.72 4.62 -29.34
CA GLY A 198 -11.46 5.51 -30.48
C GLY A 198 -11.44 4.81 -31.85
N THR A 199 -11.49 3.47 -31.92
CA THR A 199 -11.47 2.76 -33.21
C THR A 199 -12.82 2.85 -33.90
N SER A 200 -12.80 2.99 -35.25
CA SER A 200 -14.01 3.01 -36.05
C SER A 200 -14.88 1.76 -35.83
N ALA A 201 -14.28 0.63 -35.53
CA ALA A 201 -15.00 -0.62 -35.24
C ALA A 201 -15.81 -0.51 -33.94
N CYS A 202 -15.22 0.04 -32.89
CA CYS A 202 -15.90 0.23 -31.61
C CYS A 202 -16.99 1.31 -31.71
N ILE A 203 -16.68 2.43 -32.35
CA ILE A 203 -17.66 3.53 -32.57
C ILE A 203 -18.86 3.01 -33.36
N ASN A 204 -18.63 2.31 -34.47
CA ASN A 204 -19.71 1.74 -35.28
C ASN A 204 -20.52 0.68 -34.52
N SER A 205 -19.89 -0.10 -33.65
CA SER A 205 -20.57 -1.08 -32.78
C SER A 205 -21.48 -0.39 -31.76
N LEU A 206 -20.98 0.68 -31.13
CA LEU A 206 -21.74 1.48 -30.15
C LEU A 206 -22.89 2.22 -30.81
N ASP A 207 -22.69 2.80 -31.99
CA ASP A 207 -23.74 3.47 -32.76
C ASP A 207 -24.83 2.48 -33.20
N ALA A 208 -24.48 1.25 -33.50
CA ALA A 208 -25.44 0.19 -33.83
C ALA A 208 -26.27 -0.26 -32.60
N LEU A 209 -25.70 -0.24 -31.41
CA LEU A 209 -26.36 -0.65 -30.17
C LEU A 209 -27.13 0.49 -29.51
N THR A 210 -26.60 1.72 -29.61
CA THR A 210 -27.19 2.93 -29.01
C THR A 210 -26.98 4.14 -29.93
N PRO A 211 -27.90 4.36 -30.90
CA PRO A 211 -27.75 5.44 -31.89
C PRO A 211 -27.60 6.85 -31.34
N SER A 212 -27.86 7.04 -30.06
CA SER A 212 -27.70 8.33 -29.35
C SER A 212 -26.45 8.42 -28.49
N TYR A 213 -25.55 7.41 -28.53
CA TYR A 213 -24.30 7.43 -27.76
C TYR A 213 -23.30 8.36 -28.44
N THR A 214 -22.97 9.44 -27.79
CA THR A 214 -21.80 10.29 -28.14
C THR A 214 -20.62 9.84 -27.28
N PRO A 215 -19.58 9.23 -27.88
CA PRO A 215 -18.38 8.92 -27.12
C PRO A 215 -17.80 10.22 -26.58
N ASN A 216 -17.47 10.22 -25.28
CA ASN A 216 -16.66 11.27 -24.68
C ASN A 216 -15.23 11.08 -25.23
N VAL A 217 -14.93 11.64 -26.38
CA VAL A 217 -13.57 11.69 -26.92
C VAL A 217 -12.90 12.89 -26.28
N PRO A 218 -11.88 12.73 -25.42
CA PRO A 218 -11.06 13.83 -25.00
C PRO A 218 -10.39 14.40 -26.23
N GLY A 219 -10.57 15.71 -26.45
CA GLY A 219 -9.90 16.44 -27.53
C GLY A 219 -8.41 16.65 -27.23
#